data_c7baea0258a770f3e27d5fca011bd2b3
#
_entry.id   c7baea0258a770f3e27d5fca011bd2b3
#
_cell.length_a   1.000
_cell.length_b   1.000
_cell.length_c   1.000
_cell.angle_alpha   90.00
_cell.angle_beta   90.00
_cell.angle_gamma   90.00
#
_symmetry.space_group_name_H-M   'P 1'
#
loop_
_entity.id
_entity.type
_entity.pdbx_description
1 polymer ?
#
loop_
_entity_poly.entity_id
_entity_poly.type
_entity_poly.pdbx_seq_one_letter_code
_entity_poly.pdbx_strand_id
1 'polypeptide(L)'
;ARRQRQMCIRDRFSLGLVVDQNTPAYPPRSLSLNVIQPTQQFGKLAFPNATYNDDLFHGWLGIGSQIDGLGHIGDPDAIFYNCHDGKEFSETTGLTKLGIEKITPIVTRGLVIDIAKYFNKKHLEVGETFDVDDVIGALSAQKLSIDEGDVVIFHTGWTEAKYISD
;
A
#
# COMPACT_ATOMS: atom_id res chain seq x y z
N ALA A 1 19.71 -0.67 30.18
CA ALA A 1 18.60 0.17 29.68
C ALA A 1 19.00 1.10 28.51
N ARG A 2 20.19 1.75 28.53
CA ARG A 2 20.68 2.61 27.42
C ARG A 2 21.03 1.83 26.16
N ARG A 3 21.63 0.63 26.27
CA ARG A 3 21.97 -0.22 25.09
C ARG A 3 20.72 -0.77 24.40
N GLN A 4 19.68 -1.14 25.14
CA GLN A 4 18.43 -1.63 24.56
C GLN A 4 17.65 -0.53 23.81
N ARG A 5 17.63 0.71 24.32
CA ARG A 5 17.02 1.84 23.60
C ARG A 5 17.77 2.20 22.31
N GLN A 6 19.09 2.08 22.27
CA GLN A 6 19.87 2.31 21.06
C GLN A 6 19.67 1.20 20.01
N MET A 7 19.49 -0.06 20.42
CA MET A 7 19.15 -1.14 19.51
C MET A 7 17.77 -0.93 18.86
N CYS A 8 16.73 -0.62 19.65
CA CYS A 8 15.39 -0.38 19.12
C CYS A 8 15.29 0.81 18.14
N ILE A 9 16.19 1.78 18.24
CA ILE A 9 16.22 2.95 17.33
C ILE A 9 16.98 2.65 16.04
N ARG A 10 17.94 1.70 16.08
CA ARG A 10 18.74 1.32 14.90
C ARG A 10 18.05 0.33 13.96
N ASP A 11 17.03 -0.37 14.44
CA ASP A 11 16.34 -1.44 13.70
C ASP A 11 15.03 -0.96 13.04
N ARG A 12 14.87 0.34 12.81
CA ARG A 12 13.73 0.90 12.08
C ARG A 12 14.15 1.23 10.66
N PHE A 13 13.50 0.58 9.72
CA PHE A 13 13.64 0.82 8.29
C PHE A 13 12.37 1.49 7.77
N SER A 14 12.53 2.59 7.03
CA SER A 14 11.43 3.15 6.26
C SER A 14 11.25 2.31 5.00
N LEU A 15 10.11 1.64 4.88
CA LEU A 15 9.76 0.84 3.72
C LEU A 15 8.82 1.61 2.76
N GLY A 16 8.50 2.86 3.10
CA GLY A 16 7.66 3.71 2.27
C GLY A 16 8.42 4.24 1.07
N LEU A 17 7.77 4.20 -0.08
CA LEU A 17 8.20 4.92 -1.29
C LEU A 17 7.56 6.30 -1.32
N VAL A 18 8.20 7.24 -2.01
CA VAL A 18 7.59 8.53 -2.30
C VAL A 18 6.42 8.30 -3.25
N VAL A 19 5.26 8.85 -2.89
CA VAL A 19 4.06 8.84 -3.74
C VAL A 19 3.81 10.26 -4.20
N ASP A 20 3.87 10.48 -5.50
CA ASP A 20 3.68 11.76 -6.15
C ASP A 20 2.86 11.62 -7.45
N GLN A 21 2.72 12.70 -8.20
CA GLN A 21 1.97 12.73 -9.45
C GLN A 21 2.56 11.83 -10.56
N ASN A 22 3.81 11.40 -10.44
CA ASN A 22 4.49 10.52 -11.40
C ASN A 22 4.44 9.05 -10.95
N THR A 23 3.89 8.77 -9.78
CA THR A 23 3.76 7.41 -9.26
C THR A 23 2.99 6.55 -10.25
N PRO A 24 3.55 5.41 -10.71
CA PRO A 24 2.87 4.52 -11.64
C PRO A 24 1.52 4.06 -11.12
N ALA A 25 0.48 4.21 -11.93
CA ALA A 25 -0.88 3.81 -11.60
C ALA A 25 -1.62 3.29 -12.84
N TYR A 26 -2.53 2.34 -12.64
CA TYR A 26 -3.42 1.90 -13.72
C TYR A 26 -4.48 2.96 -14.01
N PRO A 27 -4.68 3.34 -15.27
CA PRO A 27 -5.74 4.26 -15.65
C PRO A 27 -7.12 3.78 -15.17
N PRO A 28 -8.03 4.68 -14.77
CA PRO A 28 -7.95 6.14 -14.82
C PRO A 28 -7.34 6.80 -13.57
N ARG A 29 -6.68 6.02 -12.70
CA ARG A 29 -6.14 6.52 -11.42
C ARG A 29 -5.09 7.60 -11.66
N SER A 30 -5.21 8.70 -10.92
CA SER A 30 -4.28 9.83 -10.95
C SER A 30 -4.18 10.46 -9.58
N LEU A 31 -3.11 11.23 -9.39
CA LEU A 31 -2.85 11.97 -8.16
C LEU A 31 -2.34 13.36 -8.52
N SER A 32 -2.79 14.38 -7.81
CA SER A 32 -2.20 15.70 -7.83
C SER A 32 -2.03 16.23 -6.41
N LEU A 33 -0.90 16.88 -6.20
CA LEU A 33 -0.57 17.58 -4.97
C LEU A 33 -0.26 19.03 -5.33
N ASN A 34 -0.94 19.98 -4.69
CA ASN A 34 -0.73 21.41 -4.91
C ASN A 34 -0.43 22.07 -3.58
N VAL A 35 0.67 22.81 -3.52
CA VAL A 35 1.00 23.62 -2.36
C VAL A 35 0.29 24.97 -2.49
N ILE A 36 -0.54 25.30 -1.51
CA ILE A 36 -1.27 26.55 -1.43
C ILE A 36 -0.52 27.49 -0.50
N GLN A 37 -0.17 28.66 -1.04
CA GLN A 37 0.51 29.72 -0.31
C GLN A 37 -0.37 30.97 -0.23
N PRO A 38 -1.32 31.03 0.67
CA PRO A 38 -2.30 32.12 0.72
C PRO A 38 -1.64 33.48 0.98
N THR A 39 -0.50 33.51 1.64
CA THR A 39 0.23 34.75 1.91
C THR A 39 0.82 35.43 0.68
N GLN A 40 1.01 34.72 -0.41
CA GLN A 40 1.43 35.30 -1.69
C GLN A 40 0.30 36.07 -2.35
N GLN A 41 -0.95 35.69 -2.13
CA GLN A 41 -2.14 36.30 -2.71
C GLN A 41 -2.87 37.22 -1.74
N PHE A 42 -2.91 36.88 -0.46
CA PHE A 42 -3.80 37.50 0.52
C PHE A 42 -3.05 38.19 1.67
N GLY A 43 -1.72 38.21 1.64
CA GLY A 43 -0.93 38.85 2.68
C GLY A 43 -0.73 38.01 3.93
N LYS A 44 -0.46 38.65 5.03
CA LYS A 44 -0.17 37.99 6.31
C LYS A 44 -1.44 37.52 6.98
N LEU A 45 -1.35 36.36 7.63
CA LEU A 45 -2.40 35.91 8.55
C LEU A 45 -2.57 36.91 9.70
N ALA A 46 -3.79 37.04 10.18
CA ALA A 46 -4.18 38.05 11.17
C ALA A 46 -3.34 37.95 12.42
N PHE A 47 -3.24 37.05 13.20
CA PHE A 47 -2.43 36.98 14.42
C PHE A 47 -1.93 35.53 14.64
N PRO A 48 -0.66 35.32 14.90
CA PRO A 48 0.45 36.21 15.25
C PRO A 48 1.32 36.69 14.06
N ASN A 49 0.78 37.07 12.94
CA ASN A 49 1.52 37.44 11.72
C ASN A 49 2.33 36.28 11.10
N ALA A 50 1.78 35.11 11.14
CA ALA A 50 2.40 33.93 10.54
C ALA A 50 2.19 33.87 9.03
N THR A 51 3.11 33.22 8.35
CA THR A 51 2.94 32.71 6.98
C THR A 51 2.86 31.19 7.06
N TYR A 52 2.11 30.59 6.15
CA TYR A 52 2.02 29.13 6.06
C TYR A 52 1.87 28.67 4.62
N ASN A 53 2.26 27.46 4.37
CA ASN A 53 1.90 26.70 3.18
C ASN A 53 0.94 25.60 3.61
N ASP A 54 -0.02 25.31 2.75
CA ASP A 54 -0.96 24.24 2.95
C ASP A 54 -1.00 23.35 1.72
N ASP A 55 -1.33 22.06 1.89
CA ASP A 55 -1.30 21.08 0.83
C ASP A 55 -2.70 20.64 0.45
N LEU A 56 -3.05 20.79 -0.82
CA LEU A 56 -4.25 20.23 -1.39
C LEU A 56 -3.91 18.94 -2.10
N PHE A 57 -4.44 17.84 -1.58
CA PHE A 57 -4.35 16.52 -2.18
C PHE A 57 -5.65 16.18 -2.91
N HIS A 58 -5.52 15.77 -4.17
CA HIS A 58 -6.61 15.20 -4.94
C HIS A 58 -6.09 13.95 -5.64
N GLY A 59 -6.62 12.78 -5.28
CA GLY A 59 -6.09 11.54 -5.82
C GLY A 59 -6.88 10.29 -5.44
N TRP A 60 -6.51 9.22 -6.09
CA TRP A 60 -7.03 7.89 -5.83
C TRP A 60 -6.23 7.23 -4.71
N LEU A 61 -6.89 6.73 -3.67
CA LEU A 61 -6.21 6.05 -2.54
C LEU A 61 -5.53 4.74 -2.95
N GLY A 62 -5.91 4.17 -4.10
CA GLY A 62 -5.28 2.97 -4.66
C GLY A 62 -4.03 3.25 -5.50
N ILE A 63 -3.29 4.34 -5.24
CA ILE A 63 -1.99 4.63 -5.85
C ILE A 63 -0.88 4.37 -4.85
N GLY A 64 0.16 3.63 -5.26
CA GLY A 64 1.23 3.18 -4.39
C GLY A 64 0.78 2.03 -3.47
N SER A 65 1.24 2.04 -2.22
CA SER A 65 0.82 1.03 -1.23
C SER A 65 -0.62 1.27 -0.80
N GLN A 66 -1.41 0.19 -0.79
CA GLN A 66 -2.81 0.24 -0.41
C GLN A 66 -3.20 -0.99 0.40
N ILE A 67 -4.33 -0.93 1.07
CA ILE A 67 -4.99 -2.08 1.68
C ILE A 67 -6.42 -2.14 1.19
N ASP A 68 -6.80 -3.28 0.61
CA ASP A 68 -8.13 -3.51 0.08
C ASP A 68 -8.99 -4.20 1.15
N GLY A 69 -10.13 -3.58 1.48
CA GLY A 69 -11.11 -4.16 2.37
C GLY A 69 -11.99 -5.18 1.66
N LEU A 70 -12.77 -5.92 2.45
CA LEU A 70 -13.68 -6.97 1.95
C LEU A 70 -14.83 -6.43 1.08
N GLY A 71 -15.04 -5.12 1.07
CA GLY A 71 -16.00 -4.42 0.21
C GLY A 71 -15.40 -3.84 -1.07
N HIS A 72 -14.10 -4.13 -1.38
CA HIS A 72 -13.44 -3.56 -2.55
C HIS A 72 -13.77 -4.30 -3.84
N ILE A 73 -13.75 -5.64 -3.81
CA ILE A 73 -14.03 -6.48 -4.99
C ILE A 73 -15.16 -7.45 -4.67
N GLY A 74 -16.14 -7.51 -5.56
CA GLY A 74 -17.23 -8.48 -5.58
C GLY A 74 -17.23 -9.29 -6.87
N ASP A 75 -18.19 -10.19 -7.01
CA ASP A 75 -18.44 -10.93 -8.23
C ASP A 75 -19.15 -10.08 -9.29
N PRO A 76 -19.41 -10.60 -10.52
CA PRO A 76 -20.10 -9.87 -11.58
C PRO A 76 -21.54 -9.43 -11.22
N ASP A 77 -22.17 -10.09 -10.26
CA ASP A 77 -23.52 -9.75 -9.78
C ASP A 77 -23.49 -8.74 -8.63
N ALA A 78 -22.28 -8.20 -8.32
CA ALA A 78 -22.01 -7.28 -7.21
C ALA A 78 -22.29 -7.90 -5.83
N ILE A 79 -22.04 -9.19 -5.69
CA ILE A 79 -22.07 -9.88 -4.40
C ILE A 79 -20.64 -9.91 -3.83
N PHE A 80 -20.50 -9.40 -2.62
CA PHE A 80 -19.24 -9.24 -1.90
C PHE A 80 -19.09 -10.28 -0.81
N TYR A 81 -17.98 -10.19 -0.06
CA TYR A 81 -17.67 -11.09 1.03
C TYR A 81 -18.90 -11.37 1.92
N ASN A 82 -19.09 -12.64 2.26
CA ASN A 82 -20.21 -13.13 3.07
C ASN A 82 -21.60 -12.81 2.48
N CYS A 83 -21.71 -12.88 1.15
CA CYS A 83 -22.95 -12.72 0.39
C CYS A 83 -23.65 -11.35 0.57
N HIS A 84 -22.90 -10.30 0.88
CA HIS A 84 -23.45 -8.95 0.92
C HIS A 84 -23.68 -8.40 -0.48
N ASP A 85 -24.92 -7.98 -0.79
CA ASP A 85 -25.23 -7.25 -2.02
C ASP A 85 -24.66 -5.81 -1.95
N GLY A 86 -23.90 -5.42 -2.96
CA GLY A 86 -23.29 -4.09 -3.04
C GLY A 86 -24.29 -2.94 -2.95
N LYS A 87 -25.52 -3.15 -3.44
CA LYS A 87 -26.61 -2.15 -3.35
C LYS A 87 -27.01 -1.80 -1.92
N GLU A 88 -26.75 -2.71 -0.97
CA GLU A 88 -27.15 -2.52 0.43
C GLU A 88 -26.15 -1.71 1.25
N PHE A 89 -24.88 -1.62 0.80
CA PHE A 89 -23.84 -1.03 1.63
C PHE A 89 -22.88 -0.08 0.91
N SER A 90 -22.92 -0.01 -0.44
CA SER A 90 -22.04 0.85 -1.21
C SER A 90 -22.74 2.17 -1.54
N GLU A 91 -22.29 3.25 -0.93
CA GLU A 91 -22.82 4.60 -1.13
C GLU A 91 -21.71 5.52 -1.66
N THR A 92 -22.11 6.63 -2.30
CA THR A 92 -21.14 7.63 -2.80
C THR A 92 -20.34 8.30 -1.69
N THR A 93 -20.84 8.25 -0.46
CA THR A 93 -20.20 8.81 0.73
C THR A 93 -19.29 7.82 1.45
N GLY A 94 -19.32 6.56 1.06
CA GLY A 94 -18.50 5.48 1.64
C GLY A 94 -19.26 4.16 1.78
N LEU A 95 -18.57 3.17 2.30
CA LEU A 95 -19.16 1.86 2.58
C LEU A 95 -19.75 1.82 3.98
N THR A 96 -21.00 1.38 4.12
CA THR A 96 -21.68 1.20 5.43
C THR A 96 -21.36 -0.14 6.08
N LYS A 97 -20.84 -1.11 5.29
CA LYS A 97 -20.36 -2.42 5.72
C LYS A 97 -19.02 -2.74 5.03
N LEU A 98 -18.28 -3.70 5.53
CA LEU A 98 -17.05 -4.23 4.95
C LEU A 98 -15.93 -3.19 4.74
N GLY A 99 -16.03 -2.03 5.40
CA GLY A 99 -15.03 -0.97 5.32
C GLY A 99 -13.76 -1.32 6.09
N ILE A 100 -12.65 -0.75 5.62
CA ILE A 100 -11.32 -0.99 6.16
C ILE A 100 -11.12 -0.35 7.55
N GLU A 101 -11.90 0.66 7.89
CA GLU A 101 -11.79 1.40 9.15
C GLU A 101 -12.04 0.55 10.41
N LYS A 102 -12.59 -0.65 10.24
CA LYS A 102 -12.84 -1.60 11.33
C LYS A 102 -11.70 -2.58 11.56
N ILE A 103 -10.70 -2.58 10.68
CA ILE A 103 -9.52 -3.44 10.84
C ILE A 103 -8.59 -2.81 11.87
N THR A 104 -8.28 -3.56 12.92
CA THR A 104 -7.30 -3.13 13.91
C THR A 104 -5.89 -3.15 13.34
N PRO A 105 -4.94 -2.36 13.89
CA PRO A 105 -3.54 -2.43 13.47
C PRO A 105 -3.01 -3.86 13.51
N ILE A 106 -2.37 -4.29 12.42
CA ILE A 106 -1.76 -5.60 12.30
C ILE A 106 -0.32 -5.50 12.77
N VAL A 107 0.03 -6.25 13.82
CA VAL A 107 1.38 -6.33 14.36
C VAL A 107 1.75 -7.80 14.48
N THR A 108 2.57 -8.29 13.55
CA THR A 108 2.97 -9.69 13.50
C THR A 108 4.26 -9.86 12.71
N ARG A 109 4.75 -11.10 12.61
CA ARG A 109 5.89 -11.46 11.76
C ARG A 109 5.51 -11.30 10.29
N GLY A 110 6.32 -10.54 9.54
CA GLY A 110 6.25 -10.49 8.08
C GLY A 110 7.21 -11.50 7.47
N LEU A 111 6.73 -12.36 6.58
CA LEU A 111 7.52 -13.35 5.86
C LEU A 111 7.63 -12.97 4.40
N VAL A 112 8.82 -12.59 3.96
CA VAL A 112 9.06 -12.22 2.55
C VAL A 112 9.44 -13.47 1.75
N ILE A 113 8.60 -13.84 0.80
CA ILE A 113 8.84 -14.92 -0.17
C ILE A 113 9.29 -14.28 -1.48
N ASP A 114 10.56 -14.45 -1.81
CA ASP A 114 11.18 -13.85 -2.99
C ASP A 114 10.92 -14.73 -4.23
N ILE A 115 9.78 -14.50 -4.86
CA ILE A 115 9.34 -15.22 -6.07
C ILE A 115 10.22 -14.86 -7.26
N ALA A 116 10.59 -13.57 -7.40
CA ALA A 116 11.47 -13.16 -8.50
C ALA A 116 12.81 -13.89 -8.44
N LYS A 117 13.43 -13.99 -7.28
CA LYS A 117 14.68 -14.71 -7.09
C LYS A 117 14.50 -16.23 -7.31
N TYR A 118 13.38 -16.80 -6.87
CA TYR A 118 13.08 -18.23 -7.09
C TYR A 118 13.06 -18.57 -8.59
N PHE A 119 12.49 -17.70 -9.42
CA PHE A 119 12.52 -17.82 -10.88
C PHE A 119 13.84 -17.36 -11.52
N ASN A 120 14.83 -16.98 -10.72
CA ASN A 120 16.11 -16.43 -11.20
C ASN A 120 15.94 -15.19 -12.09
N LYS A 121 15.03 -14.30 -11.69
CA LYS A 121 14.69 -13.05 -12.37
C LYS A 121 14.90 -11.85 -11.45
N LYS A 122 15.04 -10.65 -12.04
CA LYS A 122 14.98 -9.38 -11.29
C LYS A 122 13.56 -9.02 -10.93
N HIS A 123 12.63 -9.28 -11.85
CA HIS A 123 11.20 -9.06 -11.69
C HIS A 123 10.42 -10.05 -12.57
N LEU A 124 9.15 -10.26 -12.22
CA LEU A 124 8.23 -10.98 -13.08
C LEU A 124 7.76 -10.08 -14.24
N GLU A 125 7.53 -10.69 -15.40
CA GLU A 125 6.97 -10.00 -16.55
C GLU A 125 5.47 -9.78 -16.41
N VAL A 126 4.94 -8.84 -17.21
CA VAL A 126 3.49 -8.59 -17.24
C VAL A 126 2.75 -9.85 -17.72
N GLY A 127 1.79 -10.32 -16.93
CA GLY A 127 1.04 -11.55 -17.22
C GLY A 127 1.73 -12.84 -16.75
N GLU A 128 2.92 -12.77 -16.20
CA GLU A 128 3.57 -13.91 -15.58
C GLU A 128 2.94 -14.20 -14.23
N THR A 129 2.63 -15.46 -13.96
CA THR A 129 1.96 -15.93 -12.76
C THR A 129 2.83 -16.92 -11.99
N PHE A 130 2.54 -17.09 -10.73
CA PHE A 130 3.07 -18.15 -9.88
C PHE A 130 1.93 -18.83 -9.13
N ASP A 131 2.10 -20.06 -8.76
CA ASP A 131 1.10 -20.88 -8.09
C ASP A 131 1.58 -21.39 -6.72
N VAL A 132 0.81 -22.30 -6.13
CA VAL A 132 1.10 -22.86 -4.80
C VAL A 132 2.40 -23.68 -4.81
N ASP A 133 2.70 -24.37 -5.89
CA ASP A 133 3.91 -25.19 -5.99
C ASP A 133 5.15 -24.29 -6.07
N ASP A 134 5.07 -23.17 -6.77
CA ASP A 134 6.11 -22.16 -6.80
C ASP A 134 6.38 -21.53 -5.43
N VAL A 135 5.30 -21.24 -4.68
CA VAL A 135 5.40 -20.73 -3.31
C VAL A 135 6.09 -21.75 -2.40
N ILE A 136 5.71 -23.03 -2.47
CA ILE A 136 6.33 -24.11 -1.70
C ILE A 136 7.80 -24.26 -2.08
N GLY A 137 8.12 -24.21 -3.37
CA GLY A 137 9.49 -24.25 -3.87
C GLY A 137 10.33 -23.08 -3.37
N ALA A 138 9.79 -21.86 -3.42
CA ALA A 138 10.46 -20.66 -2.93
C ALA A 138 10.71 -20.71 -1.41
N LEU A 139 9.73 -21.15 -0.62
CA LEU A 139 9.87 -21.35 0.81
C LEU A 139 11.00 -22.36 1.12
N SER A 140 11.02 -23.50 0.44
CA SER A 140 12.05 -24.52 0.58
C SER A 140 13.44 -23.95 0.25
N ALA A 141 13.57 -23.22 -0.88
CA ALA A 141 14.83 -22.64 -1.30
C ALA A 141 15.35 -21.58 -0.31
N GLN A 142 14.44 -20.83 0.32
CA GLN A 142 14.77 -19.81 1.32
C GLN A 142 14.90 -20.38 2.75
N LYS A 143 14.56 -21.67 2.97
CA LYS A 143 14.52 -22.33 4.27
C LYS A 143 13.57 -21.62 5.25
N LEU A 144 12.40 -21.26 4.77
CA LEU A 144 11.35 -20.56 5.51
C LEU A 144 10.15 -21.45 5.74
N SER A 145 9.42 -21.20 6.83
CA SER A 145 8.11 -21.79 7.13
C SER A 145 7.11 -20.70 7.48
N ILE A 146 5.88 -20.89 7.04
CA ILE A 146 4.75 -20.03 7.40
C ILE A 146 4.15 -20.61 8.68
N ASP A 147 3.93 -19.75 9.67
CA ASP A 147 3.22 -20.07 10.90
C ASP A 147 1.87 -19.35 10.95
N GLU A 148 0.97 -19.83 11.78
CA GLU A 148 -0.32 -19.16 11.99
C GLU A 148 -0.12 -17.74 12.51
N GLY A 149 -0.80 -16.77 11.87
CA GLY A 149 -0.72 -15.35 12.21
C GLY A 149 0.36 -14.57 11.46
N ASP A 150 1.17 -15.20 10.63
CA ASP A 150 2.13 -14.49 9.79
C ASP A 150 1.45 -13.64 8.70
N VAL A 151 2.07 -12.53 8.34
CA VAL A 151 1.79 -11.83 7.10
C VAL A 151 2.77 -12.32 6.02
N VAL A 152 2.24 -12.89 4.95
CA VAL A 152 3.01 -13.34 3.81
C VAL A 152 3.15 -12.21 2.79
N ILE A 153 4.39 -11.91 2.39
CA ILE A 153 4.74 -10.85 1.46
C ILE A 153 5.41 -11.49 0.25
N PHE A 154 4.79 -11.39 -0.92
CA PHE A 154 5.38 -11.86 -2.18
C PHE A 154 6.20 -10.76 -2.82
N HIS A 155 7.51 -11.00 -2.99
CA HIS A 155 8.40 -10.12 -3.73
C HIS A 155 8.44 -10.57 -5.19
N THR A 156 7.86 -9.76 -6.08
CA THR A 156 7.81 -10.02 -7.54
C THR A 156 8.76 -9.14 -8.33
N GLY A 157 9.45 -8.21 -7.68
CA GLY A 157 10.32 -7.23 -8.32
C GLY A 157 9.58 -6.10 -9.05
N TRP A 158 8.25 -6.00 -8.88
CA TRP A 158 7.45 -4.95 -9.54
C TRP A 158 7.94 -3.54 -9.23
N THR A 159 8.30 -3.27 -7.99
CA THR A 159 8.77 -1.95 -7.56
C THR A 159 10.03 -1.55 -8.32
N GLU A 160 11.00 -2.44 -8.43
CA GLU A 160 12.23 -2.22 -9.18
C GLU A 160 11.97 -1.99 -10.65
N ALA A 161 11.04 -2.75 -11.24
CA ALA A 161 10.69 -2.64 -12.64
C ALA A 161 10.00 -1.34 -13.02
N LYS A 162 9.24 -0.72 -12.10
CA LYS A 162 8.37 0.43 -12.40
C LYS A 162 8.80 1.76 -11.76
N TYR A 163 9.49 1.71 -10.62
CA TYR A 163 9.90 2.92 -9.90
C TYR A 163 11.39 3.23 -10.01
N ILE A 164 12.23 2.22 -10.32
CA ILE A 164 13.70 2.34 -10.29
C ILE A 164 14.31 2.18 -11.69
N SER A 165 13.56 1.70 -12.66
CA SER A 165 14.02 1.67 -14.05
C SER A 165 13.99 3.09 -14.65
N ASP A 166 15.15 3.71 -14.71
CA ASP A 166 15.43 4.87 -15.56
C ASP A 166 15.41 4.48 -17.04
#